data_9d18e95601fe99797ac817c44199a656
#
_entry.id   9d18e95601fe99797ac817c44199a656
#
_cell.length_a   1.000
_cell.length_b   1.000
_cell.length_c   1.000
_cell.angle_alpha   90.00
_cell.angle_beta   90.00
_cell.angle_gamma   90.00
#
_symmetry.space_group_name_H-M   'P 1'
#
loop_
_entity.id
_entity.type
_entity.pdbx_description
1 polymer ?
#
loop_
_entity_poly.entity_id
_entity_poly.type
_entity_poly.pdbx_seq_one_letter_code
_entity_poly.pdbx_strand_id
1 'polypeptide(L)'
;MVRSLVSGRVIYRETIRAALLRHMEKDLGPLAFPQLPISPVPFTVAEYFPAPSQTGFTDDRQHAVSLAYVIPVTGECEPRQDALELTWMTPEEVLSPGVQLEVSGGRGGLIRQALAFAGVGF
;
A
#
# COMPACT_ATOMS: atom_id res chain seq x y z
N MET A 1 -14.90 0.54 -10.74
CA MET A 1 -13.46 0.20 -10.65
C MET A 1 -13.04 0.18 -9.19
N VAL A 2 -12.28 -0.80 -8.80
CA VAL A 2 -11.71 -0.90 -7.44
C VAL A 2 -10.22 -0.63 -7.53
N ARG A 3 -9.73 0.25 -6.66
CA ARG A 3 -8.31 0.57 -6.54
C ARG A 3 -7.73 -0.06 -5.29
N SER A 4 -6.50 -0.49 -5.37
CA SER A 4 -5.79 -1.04 -4.21
C SER A 4 -4.35 -0.54 -4.17
N LEU A 5 -3.73 -0.70 -3.00
CA LEU A 5 -2.33 -0.37 -2.80
C LEU A 5 -1.46 -1.57 -3.16
N VAL A 6 -0.20 -1.33 -3.47
CA VAL A 6 0.78 -2.41 -3.64
C VAL A 6 0.84 -3.17 -2.32
N SER A 7 0.64 -4.48 -2.37
CA SER A 7 0.62 -5.30 -1.17
C SER A 7 1.01 -6.74 -1.49
N GLY A 8 1.31 -7.51 -0.46
CA GLY A 8 1.62 -8.92 -0.61
C GLY A 8 2.04 -9.54 0.71
N ARG A 9 2.38 -10.81 0.66
CA ARG A 9 2.74 -11.61 1.83
C ARG A 9 4.25 -11.78 1.93
N VAL A 10 4.72 -11.99 3.17
CA VAL A 10 6.10 -12.39 3.43
C VAL A 10 6.18 -13.92 3.32
N ILE A 11 7.16 -14.40 2.58
CA ILE A 11 7.42 -15.84 2.42
C ILE A 11 8.29 -16.32 3.57
N TYR A 12 8.14 -17.59 3.95
CA TYR A 12 8.98 -18.20 4.97
C TYR A 12 10.46 -17.97 4.69
N ARG A 13 11.19 -17.52 5.71
CA ARG A 13 12.62 -17.18 5.67
C ARG A 13 12.98 -15.94 4.83
N GLU A 14 11.99 -15.19 4.39
CA GLU A 14 12.17 -13.92 3.70
C GLU A 14 12.14 -12.77 4.70
N THR A 15 13.05 -11.82 4.60
CA THR A 15 12.98 -10.61 5.42
C THR A 15 11.85 -9.71 4.93
N ILE A 16 11.39 -8.83 5.81
CA ILE A 16 10.39 -7.82 5.41
C ILE A 16 10.91 -6.96 4.25
N ARG A 17 12.18 -6.55 4.31
CA ARG A 17 12.78 -5.76 3.24
C ARG A 17 12.78 -6.50 1.91
N ALA A 18 13.16 -7.76 1.92
CA ALA A 18 13.16 -8.59 0.71
C ALA A 18 11.74 -8.78 0.16
N ALA A 19 10.74 -8.96 1.04
CA ALA A 19 9.35 -9.07 0.64
C ALA A 19 8.87 -7.78 -0.03
N LEU A 20 9.16 -6.62 0.56
CA LEU A 20 8.79 -5.32 -0.01
C LEU A 20 9.40 -5.13 -1.40
N LEU A 21 10.69 -5.42 -1.55
CA LEU A 21 11.37 -5.29 -2.84
C LEU A 21 10.75 -6.24 -3.88
N ARG A 22 10.46 -7.46 -3.50
CA ARG A 22 9.88 -8.46 -4.39
C ARG A 22 8.49 -8.04 -4.87
N HIS A 23 7.63 -7.56 -3.97
CA HIS A 23 6.29 -7.11 -4.33
C HIS A 23 6.33 -5.86 -5.20
N MET A 24 7.22 -4.93 -4.90
CA MET A 24 7.35 -3.71 -5.69
C MET A 24 7.86 -4.00 -7.09
N GLU A 25 8.85 -4.88 -7.24
CA GLU A 25 9.31 -5.29 -8.58
C GLU A 25 8.21 -6.01 -9.35
N LYS A 26 7.46 -6.87 -8.68
CA LYS A 26 6.35 -7.61 -9.29
C LYS A 26 5.28 -6.68 -9.85
N ASP A 27 4.90 -5.64 -9.10
CA ASP A 27 3.81 -4.75 -9.47
C ASP A 27 4.25 -3.52 -10.26
N LEU A 28 5.46 -3.01 -10.00
CA LEU A 28 5.97 -1.77 -10.61
C LEU A 28 7.03 -1.99 -11.69
N GLY A 29 7.57 -3.20 -11.81
CA GLY A 29 8.58 -3.54 -12.79
C GLY A 29 10.02 -3.38 -12.29
N PRO A 30 11.00 -3.91 -13.04
CA PRO A 30 12.39 -3.93 -12.61
C PRO A 30 13.10 -2.58 -12.70
N LEU A 31 12.52 -1.60 -13.37
CA LEU A 31 13.11 -0.25 -13.50
C LEU A 31 12.61 0.71 -12.42
N ALA A 32 11.77 0.27 -11.51
CA ALA A 32 11.38 1.02 -10.33
C ALA A 32 12.39 0.77 -9.22
N PHE A 33 12.93 1.86 -8.63
CA PHE A 33 13.97 1.77 -7.62
C PHE A 33 13.44 2.28 -6.28
N PRO A 34 12.90 1.39 -5.44
CA PRO A 34 12.43 1.78 -4.12
C PRO A 34 13.59 2.15 -3.19
N GLN A 35 13.40 3.21 -2.43
CA GLN A 35 14.38 3.70 -1.46
C GLN A 35 14.05 3.11 -0.09
N LEU A 36 14.68 1.98 0.24
CA LEU A 36 14.43 1.27 1.49
C LEU A 36 15.66 1.24 2.37
N PRO A 37 15.52 1.52 3.68
CA PRO A 37 16.61 1.27 4.63
C PRO A 37 16.82 -0.25 4.81
N ILE A 38 17.92 -0.61 5.46
CA ILE A 38 18.22 -2.02 5.75
C ILE A 38 17.11 -2.64 6.62
N SER A 39 16.60 -1.90 7.58
CA SER A 39 15.51 -2.34 8.44
C SER A 39 14.34 -1.37 8.28
N PRO A 40 13.40 -1.64 7.36
CA PRO A 40 12.25 -0.76 7.19
C PRO A 40 11.34 -0.77 8.41
N VAL A 41 10.84 0.41 8.77
CA VAL A 41 9.92 0.57 9.91
C VAL A 41 8.56 0.96 9.36
N PRO A 42 7.49 0.22 9.70
CA PRO A 42 6.15 0.60 9.26
C PRO A 42 5.70 1.89 9.94
N PHE A 43 4.92 2.71 9.23
CA PHE A 43 4.33 3.89 9.85
C PHE A 43 3.07 3.54 10.66
N THR A 44 2.44 2.42 10.34
CA THR A 44 1.29 1.91 11.11
C THR A 44 1.08 0.43 10.85
N VAL A 45 0.24 -0.16 11.69
CA VAL A 45 -0.23 -1.54 11.55
C VAL A 45 -1.74 -1.48 11.34
N ALA A 46 -2.23 -2.16 10.30
CA ALA A 46 -3.66 -2.25 10.01
C ALA A 46 -4.14 -3.68 10.20
N GLU A 47 -5.14 -3.86 11.04
CA GLU A 47 -5.78 -5.15 11.22
C GLU A 47 -7.06 -5.19 10.38
N TYR A 48 -7.11 -6.08 9.40
CA TYR A 48 -8.28 -6.32 8.56
C TYR A 48 -9.12 -7.42 9.19
N PHE A 49 -10.37 -7.12 9.46
CA PHE A 49 -11.27 -8.02 10.16
C PHE A 49 -12.48 -8.32 9.28
N PRO A 50 -13.02 -9.57 9.31
CA PRO A 50 -14.16 -9.93 8.46
C PRO A 50 -15.46 -9.20 8.77
N ALA A 51 -15.58 -8.60 9.96
CA ALA A 51 -16.77 -7.84 10.37
C ALA A 51 -16.46 -6.34 10.31
N PRO A 52 -17.25 -5.54 9.56
CA PRO A 52 -16.91 -4.15 9.26
C PRO A 52 -16.71 -3.22 10.46
N SER A 53 -17.34 -3.48 11.58
CA SER A 53 -17.34 -2.54 12.71
C SER A 53 -16.25 -2.76 13.74
N GLN A 54 -15.33 -3.70 13.54
CA GLN A 54 -14.37 -4.08 14.58
C GLN A 54 -13.10 -3.24 14.62
N THR A 55 -12.47 -2.99 13.48
CA THR A 55 -11.15 -2.34 13.44
C THR A 55 -11.06 -1.12 12.53
N GLY A 56 -12.07 -0.83 11.73
CA GLY A 56 -12.02 0.21 10.71
C GLY A 56 -11.42 -0.23 9.39
N PHE A 57 -10.81 -1.42 9.34
CA PHE A 57 -10.32 -2.05 8.11
C PHE A 57 -11.06 -3.36 7.92
N THR A 58 -11.56 -3.63 6.71
CA THR A 58 -12.36 -4.82 6.47
C THR A 58 -11.87 -5.62 5.27
N ASP A 59 -11.89 -6.94 5.42
CA ASP A 59 -11.74 -7.89 4.33
C ASP A 59 -12.60 -9.10 4.69
N ASP A 60 -13.66 -9.33 3.93
CA ASP A 60 -14.62 -10.42 4.21
C ASP A 60 -13.98 -11.80 4.14
N ARG A 61 -12.83 -11.91 3.50
CA ARG A 61 -12.18 -13.19 3.24
C ARG A 61 -11.22 -13.62 4.33
N GLN A 62 -10.75 -12.70 5.18
CA GLN A 62 -9.68 -13.03 6.11
C GLN A 62 -9.58 -12.06 7.28
N HIS A 63 -9.00 -12.56 8.35
CA HIS A 63 -8.49 -11.77 9.45
C HIS A 63 -6.97 -11.64 9.22
N ALA A 64 -6.49 -10.45 8.94
CA ALA A 64 -5.09 -10.24 8.58
C ALA A 64 -4.52 -9.01 9.28
N VAL A 65 -3.25 -9.08 9.63
CA VAL A 65 -2.48 -7.95 10.15
C VAL A 65 -1.50 -7.50 9.06
N SER A 66 -1.58 -6.24 8.66
CA SER A 66 -0.70 -5.66 7.66
C SER A 66 0.22 -4.62 8.26
N LEU A 67 1.49 -4.66 7.88
CA LEU A 67 2.45 -3.62 8.15
C LEU A 67 2.45 -2.65 6.97
N ALA A 68 2.25 -1.37 7.23
CA ALA A 68 2.13 -0.36 6.18
C ALA A 68 3.36 0.54 6.15
N TYR A 69 3.86 0.80 4.93
CA TYR A 69 5.08 1.56 4.69
C TYR A 69 4.83 2.68 3.69
N VAL A 70 5.55 3.79 3.88
CA VAL A 70 5.69 4.81 2.86
C VAL A 70 7.08 4.65 2.25
N ILE A 71 7.14 4.39 0.95
CA ILE A 71 8.40 4.10 0.27
C ILE A 71 8.57 5.06 -0.91
N PRO A 72 9.57 5.95 -0.86
CA PRO A 72 9.92 6.74 -2.04
C PRO A 72 10.43 5.82 -3.16
N VAL A 73 10.04 6.11 -4.38
CA VAL A 73 10.44 5.32 -5.55
C VAL A 73 10.99 6.25 -6.62
N THR A 74 12.14 5.89 -7.18
CA THR A 74 12.71 6.55 -8.35
C THR A 74 12.70 5.59 -9.54
N GLY A 75 13.08 6.06 -10.73
CA GLY A 75 13.08 5.23 -11.93
C GLY A 75 11.73 5.19 -12.60
N GLU A 76 11.48 4.12 -13.36
CA GLU A 76 10.26 3.95 -14.14
C GLU A 76 9.38 2.87 -13.56
N CYS A 77 8.10 3.20 -13.34
CA CYS A 77 7.10 2.25 -12.85
C CYS A 77 6.21 1.84 -14.00
N GLU A 78 6.07 0.52 -14.22
CA GLU A 78 5.20 -0.06 -15.22
C GLU A 78 4.34 -1.15 -14.59
N PRO A 79 3.06 -1.29 -14.99
CA PRO A 79 2.23 -2.37 -14.47
C PRO A 79 2.78 -3.73 -14.91
N ARG A 80 2.83 -4.66 -13.97
CA ARG A 80 3.38 -6.00 -14.19
C ARG A 80 2.46 -7.04 -13.59
N GLN A 81 2.47 -8.23 -14.20
CA GLN A 81 1.75 -9.40 -13.69
C GLN A 81 0.28 -9.10 -13.36
N ASP A 82 -0.07 -9.08 -12.09
CA ASP A 82 -1.44 -8.88 -11.63
C ASP A 82 -1.89 -7.42 -11.66
N ALA A 83 -0.97 -6.47 -11.80
CA ALA A 83 -1.33 -5.06 -11.91
C ALA A 83 -1.77 -4.76 -13.35
N LEU A 84 -3.03 -4.40 -13.51
CA LEU A 84 -3.58 -4.05 -14.82
C LEU A 84 -3.18 -2.65 -15.25
N GLU A 85 -3.09 -1.73 -14.28
CA GLU A 85 -2.81 -0.34 -14.52
C GLU A 85 -2.23 0.30 -13.27
N LEU A 86 -1.29 1.21 -13.46
CA LEU A 86 -0.77 2.06 -12.39
C LEU A 86 -1.23 3.49 -12.65
N THR A 87 -1.63 4.16 -11.59
CA THR A 87 -2.07 5.55 -11.66
C THR A 87 -1.27 6.41 -10.70
N TRP A 88 -0.71 7.51 -11.21
CA TRP A 88 -0.06 8.52 -10.41
C TRP A 88 -1.08 9.57 -10.01
N MET A 89 -1.11 9.93 -8.73
CA MET A 89 -2.04 10.91 -8.21
C MET A 89 -1.33 11.91 -7.30
N THR A 90 -1.76 13.18 -7.35
CA THR A 90 -1.36 14.15 -6.33
C THR A 90 -2.07 13.82 -5.02
N PRO A 91 -1.59 14.34 -3.86
CA PRO A 91 -2.29 14.16 -2.60
C PRO A 91 -3.75 14.63 -2.65
N GLU A 92 -4.04 15.73 -3.32
CA GLU A 92 -5.40 16.24 -3.47
C GLU A 92 -6.28 15.26 -4.26
N GLU A 93 -5.75 14.70 -5.35
CA GLU A 93 -6.49 13.75 -6.18
C GLU A 93 -6.82 12.48 -5.40
N VAL A 94 -5.86 11.94 -4.65
CA VAL A 94 -6.06 10.69 -3.92
C VAL A 94 -7.05 10.84 -2.77
N LEU A 95 -7.17 12.04 -2.21
CA LEU A 95 -8.12 12.33 -1.13
C LEU A 95 -9.49 12.79 -1.64
N SER A 96 -9.68 12.91 -2.96
CA SER A 96 -10.97 13.29 -3.51
C SER A 96 -12.05 12.25 -3.19
N PRO A 97 -13.31 12.65 -3.04
CA PRO A 97 -14.39 11.69 -2.73
C PRO A 97 -14.54 10.58 -3.75
N GLY A 98 -14.32 10.88 -5.04
CA GLY A 98 -14.41 9.89 -6.11
C GLY A 98 -13.38 8.78 -5.96
N VAL A 99 -12.14 9.12 -5.66
CA VAL A 99 -11.07 8.14 -5.45
C VAL A 99 -11.28 7.39 -4.14
N GLN A 100 -11.69 8.06 -3.07
CA GLN A 100 -11.93 7.41 -1.78
C GLN A 100 -13.02 6.33 -1.87
N LEU A 101 -14.01 6.52 -2.73
CA LEU A 101 -15.04 5.51 -2.98
C LEU A 101 -14.51 4.27 -3.71
N GLU A 102 -13.42 4.41 -4.47
CA GLU A 102 -12.80 3.29 -5.18
C GLU A 102 -11.86 2.47 -4.31
N VAL A 103 -11.49 2.97 -3.13
CA VAL A 103 -10.58 2.30 -2.20
C VAL A 103 -11.39 1.62 -1.11
N SER A 104 -11.27 0.30 -1.02
CA SER A 104 -12.08 -0.50 -0.10
C SER A 104 -11.35 -0.85 1.20
N GLY A 105 -12.12 -1.37 2.18
CA GLY A 105 -11.56 -1.96 3.39
C GLY A 105 -10.89 -0.98 4.34
N GLY A 106 -11.23 0.33 4.28
CA GLY A 106 -10.62 1.33 5.14
C GLY A 106 -9.29 1.88 4.64
N ARG A 107 -8.84 1.47 3.45
CA ARG A 107 -7.55 1.89 2.90
C ARG A 107 -7.47 3.39 2.62
N GLY A 108 -8.61 4.06 2.44
CA GLY A 108 -8.65 5.53 2.33
C GLY A 108 -8.10 6.21 3.58
N GLY A 109 -8.46 5.71 4.76
CA GLY A 109 -7.90 6.20 6.03
C GLY A 109 -6.41 5.90 6.15
N LEU A 110 -5.97 4.74 5.66
CA LEU A 110 -4.56 4.38 5.64
C LEU A 110 -3.75 5.34 4.75
N ILE A 111 -4.29 5.73 3.61
CA ILE A 111 -3.66 6.72 2.73
C ILE A 111 -3.49 8.06 3.43
N ARG A 112 -4.51 8.52 4.18
CA ARG A 112 -4.42 9.75 4.96
C ARG A 112 -3.30 9.69 6.00
N GLN A 113 -3.17 8.57 6.69
CA GLN A 113 -2.10 8.36 7.66
C GLN A 113 -0.73 8.38 6.98
N ALA A 114 -0.63 7.77 5.80
CA ALA A 114 0.62 7.76 5.03
C ALA A 114 1.04 9.15 4.61
N LEU A 115 0.12 9.98 4.14
CA LEU A 115 0.40 11.37 3.75
C LEU A 115 0.84 12.20 4.96
N ALA A 116 0.19 12.04 6.09
CA ALA A 116 0.59 12.72 7.32
C ALA A 116 2.00 12.30 7.76
N PHE A 117 2.30 11.02 7.70
CA PHE A 117 3.63 10.50 8.02
C PHE A 117 4.70 11.06 7.09
N ALA A 118 4.40 11.20 5.81
CA ALA A 118 5.33 11.74 4.82
C ALA A 118 5.50 13.27 4.91
N GLY A 119 4.79 13.94 5.81
CA GLY A 119 4.89 15.37 6.00
C GLY A 119 4.06 16.19 5.02
N VAL A 120 3.09 15.59 4.37
CA VAL A 120 2.13 16.29 3.50
C VAL A 120 1.00 16.82 4.37
N GLY A 121 0.87 18.14 4.47
CA GLY A 121 -0.10 18.80 5.35
C GLY A 121 -1.52 18.72 4.80
N PHE A 122 -2.38 18.03 5.49
CA PHE A 122 -3.82 17.99 5.25
C PHE A 122 -4.57 18.01 6.57
#